data_71eca0dddc87fe1054dd5a47ce2bdb7b
#
_entry.id   71eca0dddc87fe1054dd5a47ce2bdb7b
#
_cell.length_a   1.000
_cell.length_b   1.000
_cell.length_c   1.000
_cell.angle_alpha   90.00
_cell.angle_beta   90.00
_cell.angle_gamma   90.00
#
_symmetry.space_group_name_H-M   'P 1'
#
loop_
_entity.id
_entity.type
_entity.pdbx_description
1 polymer ?
#
loop_
_entity_poly.entity_id
_entity_poly.type
_entity_poly.pdbx_seq_one_letter_code
_entity_poly.pdbx_strand_id
1 'polypeptide(L)'
;SAKTLDGHDFHGESLLGKPAVLWFWAPWCPTCQGEAPVVGQVAASHPEVTFVGVAGLDQVPAMQEFVNKYPVKTFTQLADTGGSVWANFGVTQQPAYAFVDPHGNVDVVRGRMSQDELTRRVTALTSR
;
A
#
# COMPACT_ATOMS: atom_id res chain seq x y z
N SER A 1 7.15 14.51 -0.07
CA SER A 1 7.30 13.56 1.04
C SER A 1 5.99 13.37 1.77
N ALA A 2 5.90 12.32 2.56
CA ALA A 2 4.72 11.96 3.32
C ALA A 2 5.14 11.57 4.73
N LYS A 3 4.17 11.41 5.63
CA LYS A 3 4.44 10.99 7.00
C LYS A 3 4.01 9.54 7.19
N THR A 4 4.82 8.79 7.92
CA THR A 4 4.39 7.47 8.39
C THR A 4 3.39 7.63 9.53
N LEU A 5 2.73 6.53 9.92
CA LEU A 5 1.83 6.55 11.07
C LEU A 5 2.56 6.90 12.36
N ASP A 6 3.87 6.66 12.42
CA ASP A 6 4.71 6.99 13.58
C ASP A 6 5.21 8.44 13.55
N GLY A 7 4.84 9.22 12.55
CA GLY A 7 5.22 10.62 12.43
C GLY A 7 6.58 10.88 11.80
N HIS A 8 7.22 9.85 11.25
CA HIS A 8 8.51 10.00 10.56
C HIS A 8 8.28 10.41 9.11
N ASP A 9 9.26 11.11 8.53
CA ASP A 9 9.21 11.45 7.12
C ASP A 9 9.47 10.22 6.26
N PHE A 10 8.73 10.11 5.17
CA PHE A 10 8.93 9.08 4.16
C PHE A 10 9.18 9.76 2.82
N HIS A 11 10.26 9.39 2.16
CA HIS A 11 10.64 9.99 0.88
C HIS A 11 10.42 8.97 -0.23
N GLY A 12 9.59 9.35 -1.22
CA GLY A 12 9.27 8.49 -2.35
C GLY A 12 10.49 8.06 -3.15
N GLU A 13 11.53 8.88 -3.16
CA GLU A 13 12.80 8.53 -3.84
C GLU A 13 13.40 7.23 -3.34
N SER A 14 13.09 6.84 -2.11
CA SER A 14 13.61 5.58 -1.56
C SER A 14 13.09 4.36 -2.32
N LEU A 15 12.03 4.52 -3.12
CA LEU A 15 11.47 3.44 -3.92
C LEU A 15 12.06 3.36 -5.33
N LEU A 16 12.85 4.35 -5.74
CA LEU A 16 13.41 4.37 -7.10
C LEU A 16 14.34 3.19 -7.33
N GLY A 17 14.20 2.55 -8.50
CA GLY A 17 15.03 1.44 -8.91
C GLY A 17 14.67 0.12 -8.27
N LYS A 18 13.56 0.06 -7.53
CA LYS A 18 13.11 -1.15 -6.82
C LYS A 18 11.67 -1.47 -7.17
N PRO A 19 11.30 -2.76 -7.20
CA PRO A 19 9.88 -3.09 -7.33
C PRO A 19 9.14 -2.74 -6.04
N ALA A 20 7.97 -2.14 -6.18
CA ALA A 20 7.17 -1.72 -5.02
C ALA A 20 5.69 -1.90 -5.28
N VAL A 21 4.94 -2.14 -4.21
CA VAL A 21 3.48 -2.16 -4.24
C VAL A 21 2.99 -1.16 -3.20
N LEU A 22 2.15 -0.23 -3.64
CA LEU A 22 1.45 0.67 -2.72
C LEU A 22 0.02 0.18 -2.59
N TRP A 23 -0.45 0.02 -1.36
CA TRP A 23 -1.81 -0.42 -1.06
C TRP A 23 -2.57 0.76 -0.44
N PHE A 24 -3.58 1.24 -1.16
CA PHE A 24 -4.38 2.40 -0.74
C PHE A 24 -5.62 1.90 0.00
N TRP A 25 -5.78 2.33 1.24
CA TRP A 25 -6.84 1.83 2.12
C TRP A 25 -7.40 2.93 3.03
N ALA A 26 -8.56 2.65 3.62
CA ALA A 26 -9.16 3.53 4.63
C ALA A 26 -9.60 2.67 5.82
N PRO A 27 -9.51 3.19 7.05
CA PRO A 27 -9.82 2.38 8.24
C PRO A 27 -11.27 1.90 8.29
N TRP A 28 -12.21 2.67 7.77
CA TRP A 28 -13.64 2.38 7.81
C TRP A 28 -14.11 1.50 6.64
N CYS A 29 -13.24 1.13 5.75
CA CYS A 29 -13.58 0.41 4.52
C CYS A 29 -13.66 -1.10 4.79
N PRO A 30 -14.86 -1.72 4.74
CA PRO A 30 -14.98 -3.16 5.00
C PRO A 30 -14.19 -4.02 4.04
N THR A 31 -14.14 -3.64 2.75
CA THR A 31 -13.34 -4.38 1.76
C THR A 31 -11.86 -4.32 2.09
N CYS A 32 -11.36 -3.16 2.57
CA CYS A 32 -9.97 -3.03 3.00
C CYS A 32 -9.68 -3.92 4.20
N GLN A 33 -10.63 -4.01 5.15
CA GLN A 33 -10.49 -4.88 6.32
C GLN A 33 -10.37 -6.34 5.91
N GLY A 34 -11.20 -6.76 4.96
CA GLY A 34 -11.15 -8.13 4.44
C GLY A 34 -9.90 -8.41 3.62
N GLU A 35 -9.34 -7.39 2.98
CA GLU A 35 -8.17 -7.50 2.13
C GLU A 35 -6.86 -7.52 2.94
N ALA A 36 -6.85 -6.91 4.11
CA ALA A 36 -5.64 -6.74 4.90
C ALA A 36 -4.88 -8.05 5.17
N PRO A 37 -5.53 -9.17 5.53
CA PRO A 37 -4.81 -10.43 5.70
C PRO A 37 -4.13 -10.90 4.43
N VAL A 38 -4.75 -10.69 3.27
CA VAL A 38 -4.18 -11.08 1.97
C VAL A 38 -2.94 -10.25 1.69
N VAL A 39 -3.04 -8.92 1.86
CA VAL A 39 -1.92 -8.02 1.61
C VAL A 39 -0.75 -8.35 2.55
N GLY A 40 -1.05 -8.55 3.83
CA GLY A 40 -0.02 -8.90 4.82
C GLY A 40 0.68 -10.21 4.47
N GLN A 41 -0.08 -11.22 4.05
CA GLN A 41 0.48 -12.53 3.69
C GLN A 41 1.38 -12.44 2.47
N VAL A 42 0.93 -11.74 1.42
CA VAL A 42 1.70 -11.60 0.19
C VAL A 42 2.97 -10.78 0.44
N ALA A 43 2.86 -9.71 1.23
CA ALA A 43 4.04 -8.89 1.58
C ALA A 43 5.08 -9.72 2.33
N ALA A 44 4.65 -10.55 3.29
CA ALA A 44 5.55 -11.40 4.07
C ALA A 44 6.24 -12.44 3.20
N SER A 45 5.56 -12.91 2.15
CA SER A 45 6.09 -13.95 1.25
C SER A 45 7.02 -13.40 0.17
N HIS A 46 7.08 -12.07 0.01
CA HIS A 46 7.87 -11.44 -1.06
C HIS A 46 8.72 -10.29 -0.49
N PRO A 47 9.72 -10.62 0.35
CA PRO A 47 10.56 -9.58 0.96
C PRO A 47 11.40 -8.79 -0.06
N GLU A 48 11.55 -9.31 -1.27
CA GLU A 48 12.27 -8.62 -2.34
C GLU A 48 11.47 -7.46 -2.93
N VAL A 49 10.16 -7.38 -2.66
CA VAL A 49 9.29 -6.30 -3.12
C VAL A 49 8.94 -5.42 -1.93
N THR A 50 9.08 -4.10 -2.09
CA THR A 50 8.76 -3.15 -1.03
C THR A 50 7.26 -2.89 -1.03
N PHE A 51 6.60 -3.20 0.07
CA PHE A 51 5.19 -2.86 0.26
C PHE A 51 5.07 -1.60 1.10
N VAL A 52 4.16 -0.71 0.70
CA VAL A 52 3.86 0.52 1.43
C VAL A 52 2.34 0.67 1.46
N GLY A 53 1.77 0.74 2.67
CA GLY A 53 0.35 1.07 2.81
C GLY A 53 0.18 2.58 2.80
N VAL A 54 -0.89 3.05 2.19
CA VAL A 54 -1.20 4.49 2.12
C VAL A 54 -2.61 4.68 2.63
N ALA A 55 -2.73 4.99 3.92
CA ALA A 55 -4.01 5.19 4.58
C ALA A 55 -4.57 6.57 4.24
N GLY A 56 -5.84 6.64 3.89
CA GLY A 56 -6.50 7.90 3.56
C GLY A 56 -7.89 7.99 4.13
N LEU A 57 -8.53 9.13 3.89
CA LEU A 57 -9.94 9.38 4.17
C LEU A 57 -10.30 9.23 5.65
N ASP A 58 -9.36 9.46 6.54
CA ASP A 58 -9.57 9.42 8.00
C ASP A 58 -8.39 10.10 8.68
N GLN A 59 -8.36 10.04 10.00
CA GLN A 59 -7.33 10.63 10.83
C GLN A 59 -6.38 9.57 11.38
N VAL A 60 -5.22 10.01 11.83
CA VAL A 60 -4.15 9.12 12.29
C VAL A 60 -4.61 8.13 13.38
N PRO A 61 -5.38 8.52 14.42
CA PRO A 61 -5.77 7.54 15.43
C PRO A 61 -6.54 6.35 14.89
N ALA A 62 -7.46 6.57 13.93
CA ALA A 62 -8.20 5.48 13.31
C ALA A 62 -7.28 4.60 12.47
N MET A 63 -6.31 5.19 11.79
CA MET A 63 -5.33 4.47 11.00
C MET A 63 -4.44 3.59 11.87
N GLN A 64 -3.99 4.12 13.02
CA GLN A 64 -3.20 3.37 13.99
C GLN A 64 -3.98 2.19 14.56
N GLU A 65 -5.26 2.40 14.87
CA GLU A 65 -6.11 1.34 15.36
C GLU A 65 -6.24 0.20 14.34
N PHE A 66 -6.38 0.54 13.07
CA PHE A 66 -6.46 -0.45 11.99
C PHE A 66 -5.19 -1.31 11.95
N VAL A 67 -4.00 -0.70 11.93
CA VAL A 67 -2.76 -1.47 11.82
C VAL A 67 -2.44 -2.25 13.09
N ASN A 68 -3.05 -1.89 14.22
CA ASN A 68 -2.93 -2.68 15.44
C ASN A 68 -3.83 -3.92 15.39
N LYS A 69 -4.91 -3.87 14.63
CA LYS A 69 -5.90 -4.93 14.54
C LYS A 69 -5.63 -5.91 13.39
N TYR A 70 -5.11 -5.41 12.27
CA TYR A 70 -4.93 -6.21 11.06
C TYR A 70 -3.43 -6.43 10.80
N PRO A 71 -3.05 -7.54 10.10
CA PRO A 71 -1.64 -7.94 9.99
C PRO A 71 -0.90 -7.17 8.88
N VAL A 72 -0.88 -5.85 8.97
CA VAL A 72 -0.22 -4.98 7.99
C VAL A 72 0.82 -4.07 8.61
N LYS A 73 1.29 -4.39 9.82
CA LYS A 73 2.36 -3.64 10.49
C LYS A 73 3.75 -3.97 9.96
N THR A 74 3.87 -5.06 9.22
CA THR A 74 5.17 -5.59 8.79
C THR A 74 5.80 -4.76 7.67
N PHE A 75 5.07 -3.83 7.11
CA PHE A 75 5.60 -2.91 6.10
C PHE A 75 5.17 -1.48 6.46
N THR A 76 5.83 -0.51 5.83
CA THR A 76 5.61 0.91 6.11
C THR A 76 4.17 1.31 5.82
N GLN A 77 3.59 2.09 6.73
CA GLN A 77 2.24 2.65 6.57
C GLN A 77 2.32 4.16 6.59
N LEU A 78 1.82 4.80 5.55
CA LEU A 78 1.77 6.26 5.44
C LEU A 78 0.41 6.77 5.87
N ALA A 79 0.41 7.92 6.55
CA ALA A 79 -0.81 8.62 6.93
C ALA A 79 -1.06 9.75 5.93
N ASP A 80 -1.87 9.47 4.91
CA ASP A 80 -2.18 10.44 3.86
C ASP A 80 -3.47 11.21 4.19
N THR A 81 -3.46 11.88 5.34
CA THR A 81 -4.65 12.58 5.85
C THR A 81 -5.14 13.68 4.91
N GLY A 82 -4.22 14.32 4.18
CA GLY A 82 -4.56 15.36 3.21
C GLY A 82 -4.88 14.82 1.82
N GLY A 83 -4.62 13.55 1.56
CA GLY A 83 -4.95 12.93 0.28
C GLY A 83 -4.00 13.22 -0.85
N SER A 84 -2.81 13.79 -0.58
CA SER A 84 -1.91 14.18 -1.66
C SER A 84 -1.26 12.98 -2.36
N VAL A 85 -0.93 11.93 -1.61
CA VAL A 85 -0.35 10.73 -2.22
C VAL A 85 -1.40 10.01 -3.07
N TRP A 86 -2.62 9.87 -2.54
CA TRP A 86 -3.74 9.32 -3.31
C TRP A 86 -3.92 10.09 -4.62
N ALA A 87 -3.94 11.43 -4.54
CA ALA A 87 -4.14 12.26 -5.72
C ALA A 87 -3.02 12.09 -6.74
N ASN A 88 -1.77 11.98 -6.28
CA ASN A 88 -0.64 11.80 -7.18
C ASN A 88 -0.73 10.50 -7.98
N PHE A 89 -1.37 9.47 -7.44
CA PHE A 89 -1.55 8.20 -8.13
C PHE A 89 -2.91 8.08 -8.81
N GLY A 90 -3.73 9.13 -8.76
CA GLY A 90 -5.06 9.11 -9.37
C GLY A 90 -6.02 8.17 -8.66
N VAL A 91 -5.80 7.89 -7.38
CA VAL A 91 -6.65 6.99 -6.59
C VAL A 91 -7.80 7.79 -5.99
N THR A 92 -9.02 7.35 -6.28
CA THR A 92 -10.24 8.01 -5.82
C THR A 92 -11.17 7.06 -5.05
N GLN A 93 -10.79 5.80 -4.93
CA GLN A 93 -11.59 4.80 -4.22
C GLN A 93 -10.63 3.82 -3.53
N GLN A 94 -11.16 3.02 -2.64
CA GLN A 94 -10.40 2.04 -1.88
C GLN A 94 -11.12 0.70 -1.85
N PRO A 95 -10.38 -0.42 -1.78
CA PRO A 95 -8.93 -0.47 -1.88
C PRO A 95 -8.46 -0.24 -3.31
N ALA A 96 -7.19 0.11 -3.45
CA ALA A 96 -6.53 0.22 -4.73
C ALA A 96 -5.06 -0.13 -4.56
N TYR A 97 -4.42 -0.44 -5.66
CA TYR A 97 -3.01 -0.82 -5.68
C TYR A 97 -2.27 -0.03 -6.73
N ALA A 98 -1.02 0.32 -6.45
CA ALA A 98 -0.10 0.81 -7.47
C ALA A 98 1.09 -0.14 -7.52
N PHE A 99 1.33 -0.72 -8.68
CA PHE A 99 2.46 -1.62 -8.92
C PHE A 99 3.53 -0.83 -9.63
N VAL A 100 4.70 -0.72 -9.01
CA VAL A 100 5.81 0.09 -9.51
C VAL A 100 6.97 -0.84 -9.83
N ASP A 101 7.38 -0.89 -11.10
CA ASP A 101 8.51 -1.73 -11.48
C ASP A 101 9.83 -0.98 -11.24
N PRO A 102 10.99 -1.67 -11.33
CA PRO A 102 12.29 -1.03 -11.07
C PRO A 102 12.62 0.11 -12.03
N HIS A 103 11.93 0.22 -13.16
CA HIS A 103 12.16 1.29 -14.14
C HIS A 103 11.26 2.49 -13.89
N GLY A 104 10.41 2.44 -12.85
CA GLY A 104 9.51 3.54 -12.52
C GLY A 104 8.17 3.51 -13.22
N ASN A 105 7.87 2.45 -13.97
CA ASN A 105 6.55 2.29 -14.58
C ASN A 105 5.53 1.95 -13.51
N VAL A 106 4.37 2.62 -13.54
CA VAL A 106 3.32 2.49 -12.54
C VAL A 106 2.05 1.97 -13.19
N ASP A 107 1.48 0.92 -12.59
CA ASP A 107 0.18 0.39 -12.99
C ASP A 107 -0.76 0.46 -11.80
N VAL A 108 -1.84 1.25 -11.92
CA VAL A 108 -2.81 1.43 -10.83
C VAL A 108 -4.02 0.53 -11.10
N VAL A 109 -4.36 -0.30 -10.11
CA VAL A 109 -5.49 -1.22 -10.19
C VAL A 109 -6.46 -0.90 -9.06
N ARG A 110 -7.70 -0.63 -9.40
CA ARG A 110 -8.76 -0.29 -8.43
C ARG A 110 -9.53 -1.53 -8.02
N GLY A 111 -9.92 -1.56 -6.75
CA GLY A 111 -10.72 -2.65 -6.22
C GLY A 111 -9.89 -3.73 -5.56
N ARG A 112 -10.60 -4.71 -5.01
CA ARG A 112 -9.95 -5.82 -4.29
C ARG A 112 -9.31 -6.80 -5.27
N MET A 113 -8.29 -7.50 -4.77
CA MET A 113 -7.66 -8.60 -5.51
C MET A 113 -7.69 -9.86 -4.67
N SER A 114 -7.83 -11.00 -5.35
CA SER A 114 -7.60 -12.29 -4.71
C SER A 114 -6.11 -12.45 -4.39
N GLN A 115 -5.79 -13.36 -3.49
CA GLN A 115 -4.39 -13.65 -3.17
C GLN A 115 -3.62 -14.11 -4.42
N ASP A 116 -4.24 -14.93 -5.28
CA ASP A 116 -3.60 -15.41 -6.50
C ASP A 116 -3.30 -14.27 -7.47
N GLU A 117 -4.23 -13.35 -7.65
CA GLU A 117 -4.02 -12.21 -8.53
C GLU A 117 -2.91 -11.31 -8.02
N LEU A 118 -2.95 -10.99 -6.72
CA LEU A 118 -1.93 -10.14 -6.12
C LEU A 118 -0.56 -10.79 -6.22
N THR A 119 -0.47 -12.08 -5.95
CA THR A 119 0.79 -12.82 -6.05
C THR A 119 1.35 -12.79 -7.48
N ARG A 120 0.48 -12.97 -8.49
CA ARG A 120 0.92 -12.92 -9.88
C ARG A 120 1.48 -11.54 -10.24
N ARG A 121 0.83 -10.49 -9.80
CA ARG A 121 1.28 -9.12 -10.10
C ARG A 121 2.59 -8.78 -9.40
N VAL A 122 2.73 -9.22 -8.16
CA VAL A 122 3.96 -9.02 -7.39
C VAL A 122 5.12 -9.77 -8.03
N THR A 123 4.88 -11.03 -8.40
CA THR A 123 5.90 -11.86 -9.06
C THR A 123 6.34 -11.24 -10.39
N ALA A 124 5.40 -10.66 -11.14
CA ALA A 124 5.71 -10.03 -12.42
C ALA A 124 6.65 -8.82 -12.25
N LEU A 125 6.60 -8.13 -11.11
CA LEU A 125 7.49 -6.99 -10.85
C LEU A 125 8.96 -7.42 -10.74
N THR A 126 9.20 -8.63 -10.24
CA THR A 126 10.57 -9.11 -10.02
C THR A 126 11.18 -9.76 -11.24
N SER A 127 10.39 -10.01 -12.27
CA SER A 127 10.86 -10.67 -13.49
C SER A 127 11.17 -9.67 -14.62
N ARG A 128 11.08 -8.39 -14.35
CA ARG A 128 11.34 -7.33 -15.33
C ARG A 128 12.76 -6.80 -15.27
#